data_72b96bb966b31d807fa9d3d9ab8949e7
#
_entry.id   72b96bb966b31d807fa9d3d9ab8949e7
#
_cell.length_a   1.000
_cell.length_b   1.000
_cell.length_c   1.000
_cell.angle_alpha   90.00
_cell.angle_beta   90.00
_cell.angle_gamma   90.00
#
_symmetry.space_group_name_H-M   'P 1'
#
loop_
_entity.id
_entity.type
_entity.pdbx_description
1 polymer ?
#
loop_
_entity_poly.entity_id
_entity_poly.type
_entity_poly.pdbx_seq_one_letter_code
_entity_poly.pdbx_strand_id
1 'polypeptide(L)'
;SVTMKLDLTEKEMKAALRGFKNQVEAGDEVAIFYAGHGVQLANSNYLIPIDVAGQDEDQLKDEGIALQRLLDDMADKKVKFTLAMIDACRDNPFKTNGRAIGGGTRGLAPTTAATGQMIVFSAGSGQQALDKLNAADKDKNGLFTRIFAREMQKPSTSIDRVVRTVRAEVVRLARSVGHEQVPA
;
A
#
# COMPACT_ATOMS: atom_id res chain seq x y z
N SER A 1 -5.19 -8.79 -18.22
CA SER A 1 -4.80 -7.45 -18.68
C SER A 1 -4.04 -6.72 -17.58
N VAL A 2 -3.18 -5.75 -17.92
CA VAL A 2 -2.46 -4.90 -16.97
C VAL A 2 -2.76 -3.45 -17.33
N THR A 3 -3.16 -2.65 -16.32
CA THR A 3 -3.31 -1.21 -16.46
C THR A 3 -2.31 -0.52 -15.53
N MET A 4 -1.36 0.23 -16.10
CA MET A 4 -0.39 1.01 -15.35
C MET A 4 -0.70 2.49 -15.49
N LYS A 5 -0.72 3.20 -14.37
CA LYS A 5 -0.90 4.64 -14.29
C LYS A 5 0.14 5.22 -13.34
N LEU A 6 0.64 6.42 -13.64
CA LEU A 6 1.68 7.10 -12.87
C LEU A 6 1.21 8.51 -12.54
N ASP A 7 1.59 8.99 -11.37
CA ASP A 7 1.45 10.38 -10.95
C ASP A 7 0.04 10.96 -11.14
N LEU A 8 -0.96 10.21 -10.69
CA LEU A 8 -2.37 10.59 -10.88
C LEU A 8 -2.81 11.64 -9.88
N THR A 9 -3.50 12.65 -10.39
CA THR A 9 -4.34 13.55 -9.58
C THR A 9 -5.53 12.81 -8.98
N GLU A 10 -6.19 13.41 -7.99
CA GLU A 10 -7.39 12.84 -7.35
C GLU A 10 -8.45 12.43 -8.39
N LYS A 11 -8.77 13.35 -9.30
CA LYS A 11 -9.76 13.11 -10.35
C LYS A 11 -9.36 11.96 -11.27
N GLU A 12 -8.09 11.91 -11.69
CA GLU A 12 -7.57 10.86 -12.57
C GLU A 12 -7.52 9.51 -11.86
N MET A 13 -7.11 9.48 -10.58
CA MET A 13 -7.06 8.26 -9.81
C MET A 13 -8.45 7.68 -9.57
N LYS A 14 -9.43 8.51 -9.20
CA LYS A 14 -10.83 8.10 -9.08
C LYS A 14 -11.40 7.61 -10.42
N ALA A 15 -11.06 8.26 -11.54
CA ALA A 15 -11.48 7.82 -12.87
C ALA A 15 -10.83 6.48 -13.26
N ALA A 16 -9.53 6.32 -13.02
CA ALA A 16 -8.81 5.08 -13.30
C ALA A 16 -9.35 3.89 -12.50
N LEU A 17 -9.65 4.08 -11.21
CA LEU A 17 -10.25 3.04 -10.36
C LEU A 17 -11.66 2.67 -10.82
N ARG A 18 -12.50 3.65 -11.22
CA ARG A 18 -13.81 3.34 -11.80
C ARG A 18 -13.68 2.55 -13.11
N GLY A 19 -12.77 2.96 -13.97
CA GLY A 19 -12.50 2.24 -15.23
C GLY A 19 -12.03 0.80 -15.00
N PHE A 20 -11.15 0.61 -14.03
CA PHE A 20 -10.68 -0.70 -13.62
C PHE A 20 -11.84 -1.55 -13.06
N LYS A 21 -12.61 -1.02 -12.11
CA LYS A 21 -13.79 -1.70 -11.54
C LYS A 21 -14.79 -2.17 -12.61
N ASN A 22 -14.98 -1.38 -13.67
CA ASN A 22 -15.90 -1.73 -14.75
C ASN A 22 -15.39 -2.89 -15.62
N GLN A 23 -14.08 -3.17 -15.63
CA GLN A 23 -13.48 -4.29 -16.37
C GLN A 23 -13.46 -5.57 -15.56
N VAL A 24 -13.60 -5.49 -14.23
CA VAL A 24 -13.56 -6.66 -13.33
C VAL A 24 -14.89 -7.38 -13.37
N GLU A 25 -14.82 -8.71 -13.56
CA GLU A 25 -15.97 -9.62 -13.57
C GLU A 25 -15.93 -10.60 -12.39
N ALA A 26 -17.08 -11.22 -12.12
CA ALA A 26 -17.15 -12.24 -11.06
C ALA A 26 -16.27 -13.45 -11.42
N GLY A 27 -15.51 -13.92 -10.45
CA GLY A 27 -14.57 -15.03 -10.63
C GLY A 27 -13.18 -14.64 -11.08
N ASP A 28 -12.93 -13.36 -11.39
CA ASP A 28 -11.59 -12.87 -11.72
C ASP A 28 -10.60 -13.00 -10.55
N GLU A 29 -9.33 -13.11 -10.86
CA GLU A 29 -8.22 -12.89 -9.92
C GLU A 29 -7.63 -11.50 -10.19
N VAL A 30 -7.64 -10.67 -9.16
CA VAL A 30 -7.28 -9.25 -9.26
C VAL A 30 -6.01 -8.96 -8.46
N ALA A 31 -5.08 -8.24 -9.06
CA ALA A 31 -3.92 -7.71 -8.37
C ALA A 31 -3.93 -6.17 -8.44
N ILE A 32 -3.78 -5.52 -7.30
CA ILE A 32 -3.70 -4.06 -7.16
C ILE A 32 -2.37 -3.73 -6.54
N PHE A 33 -1.57 -2.93 -7.22
CA PHE A 33 -0.32 -2.41 -6.68
C PHE A 33 -0.40 -0.88 -6.58
N TYR A 34 -0.03 -0.36 -5.42
CA TYR A 34 0.10 1.07 -5.19
C TYR A 34 1.46 1.37 -4.57
N ALA A 35 2.18 2.33 -5.14
CA ALA A 35 3.38 2.91 -4.54
C ALA A 35 3.21 4.43 -4.46
N GLY A 36 3.33 5.00 -3.26
CA GLY A 36 3.12 6.43 -3.06
C GLY A 36 2.91 6.82 -1.61
N HIS A 37 2.28 7.96 -1.39
CA HIS A 37 1.94 8.39 -0.04
C HIS A 37 0.68 7.72 0.47
N GLY A 38 0.72 7.28 1.71
CA GLY A 38 -0.44 6.73 2.40
C GLY A 38 -0.54 7.32 3.80
N VAL A 39 -1.75 7.54 4.26
CA VAL A 39 -2.01 8.04 5.62
C VAL A 39 -3.05 7.18 6.32
N GLN A 40 -2.91 7.09 7.63
CA GLN A 40 -3.93 6.54 8.49
C GLN A 40 -4.67 7.68 9.20
N LEU A 41 -5.98 7.75 8.99
CA LEU A 41 -6.88 8.65 9.70
C LEU A 41 -7.89 7.82 10.48
N ALA A 42 -7.92 7.99 11.80
CA ALA A 42 -8.67 7.10 12.69
C ALA A 42 -8.28 5.63 12.46
N ASN A 43 -9.19 4.81 12.01
CA ASN A 43 -8.97 3.39 11.70
C ASN A 43 -8.99 3.07 10.20
N SER A 44 -8.88 4.08 9.35
CA SER A 44 -8.96 3.92 7.89
C SER A 44 -7.66 4.32 7.22
N ASN A 45 -7.30 3.59 6.18
CA ASN A 45 -6.12 3.84 5.36
C ASN A 45 -6.52 4.54 4.07
N TYR A 46 -5.80 5.60 3.72
CA TYR A 46 -6.02 6.38 2.52
C TYR A 46 -4.76 6.40 1.65
N LEU A 47 -4.94 6.15 0.37
CA LEU A 47 -3.94 6.32 -0.68
C LEU A 47 -4.05 7.75 -1.20
N ILE A 48 -2.94 8.47 -1.29
CA ILE A 48 -2.93 9.91 -1.50
C ILE A 48 -2.51 10.23 -2.93
N PRO A 49 -3.38 10.85 -3.75
CA PRO A 49 -3.05 11.37 -5.07
C PRO A 49 -1.99 12.49 -5.01
N ILE A 50 -1.32 12.78 -6.14
CA ILE A 50 -0.19 13.71 -6.17
C ILE A 50 -0.56 15.17 -5.91
N ASP A 51 -1.81 15.56 -6.14
CA ASP A 51 -2.31 16.92 -5.98
C ASP A 51 -2.98 17.19 -4.63
N VAL A 52 -3.05 16.19 -3.76
CA VAL A 52 -3.63 16.32 -2.43
C VAL A 52 -2.58 16.85 -1.45
N ALA A 53 -2.75 18.11 -1.05
CA ALA A 53 -1.77 18.81 -0.22
C ALA A 53 -1.77 18.37 1.26
N GLY A 54 -2.82 17.71 1.73
CA GLY A 54 -2.90 17.20 3.10
C GLY A 54 -2.88 18.30 4.17
N GLN A 55 -3.61 19.38 3.95
CA GLN A 55 -3.65 20.51 4.87
C GLN A 55 -4.36 20.17 6.20
N ASP A 56 -5.40 19.35 6.12
CA ASP A 56 -6.13 18.84 7.28
C ASP A 56 -6.67 17.43 7.06
N GLU A 57 -7.20 16.81 8.14
CA GLU A 57 -7.73 15.44 8.09
C GLU A 57 -8.99 15.30 7.22
N ASP A 58 -9.84 16.34 7.18
CA ASP A 58 -11.10 16.27 6.44
C ASP A 58 -10.83 16.33 4.92
N GLN A 59 -9.90 17.20 4.51
CA GLN A 59 -9.44 17.21 3.11
C GLN A 59 -8.88 15.83 2.69
N LEU A 60 -8.03 15.22 3.53
CA LEU A 60 -7.47 13.90 3.21
C LEU A 60 -8.52 12.79 3.14
N LYS A 61 -9.60 12.87 3.92
CA LYS A 61 -10.72 11.91 3.83
C LYS A 61 -11.51 12.08 2.55
N ASP A 62 -11.71 13.32 2.13
CA ASP A 62 -12.52 13.64 0.95
C ASP A 62 -11.75 13.37 -0.38
N GLU A 63 -10.49 13.75 -0.42
CA GLU A 63 -9.67 13.69 -1.63
C GLU A 63 -8.83 12.41 -1.73
N GLY A 64 -8.52 11.77 -0.60
CA GLY A 64 -7.82 10.48 -0.56
C GLY A 64 -8.69 9.31 -1.01
N ILE A 65 -8.04 8.22 -1.42
CA ILE A 65 -8.71 6.98 -1.79
C ILE A 65 -8.72 6.03 -0.59
N ALA A 66 -9.87 5.80 0.00
CA ALA A 66 -10.02 4.84 1.09
C ALA A 66 -9.71 3.42 0.61
N LEU A 67 -8.65 2.80 1.15
CA LEU A 67 -8.22 1.45 0.77
C LEU A 67 -9.33 0.42 1.02
N GLN A 68 -10.02 0.51 2.15
CA GLN A 68 -11.10 -0.43 2.48
C GLN A 68 -12.20 -0.41 1.42
N ARG A 69 -12.61 0.77 0.95
CA ARG A 69 -13.63 0.88 -0.11
C ARG A 69 -13.20 0.18 -1.40
N LEU A 70 -11.92 0.28 -1.76
CA LEU A 70 -11.39 -0.41 -2.95
C LEU A 70 -11.48 -1.94 -2.79
N LEU A 71 -11.20 -2.45 -1.59
CA LEU A 71 -11.30 -3.87 -1.27
C LEU A 71 -12.77 -4.35 -1.25
N ASP A 72 -13.65 -3.55 -0.68
CA ASP A 72 -15.10 -3.83 -0.66
C ASP A 72 -15.67 -3.86 -2.08
N ASP A 73 -15.26 -2.94 -2.95
CA ASP A 73 -15.63 -2.93 -4.36
C ASP A 73 -15.24 -4.24 -5.08
N MET A 74 -14.10 -4.84 -4.74
CA MET A 74 -13.68 -6.13 -5.32
C MET A 74 -14.53 -7.29 -4.74
N ALA A 75 -14.84 -7.25 -3.46
CA ALA A 75 -15.74 -8.23 -2.84
C ALA A 75 -17.16 -8.19 -3.45
N ASP A 76 -17.70 -7.00 -3.64
CA ASP A 76 -19.01 -6.79 -4.27
C ASP A 76 -19.05 -7.32 -5.72
N LYS A 77 -17.94 -7.25 -6.43
CA LYS A 77 -17.75 -7.83 -7.76
C LYS A 77 -17.63 -9.36 -7.73
N LYS A 78 -17.57 -9.98 -6.56
CA LYS A 78 -17.42 -11.45 -6.38
C LYS A 78 -16.19 -12.01 -7.10
N VAL A 79 -15.07 -11.28 -7.05
CA VAL A 79 -13.80 -11.76 -7.57
C VAL A 79 -13.36 -13.00 -6.77
N LYS A 80 -12.68 -13.92 -7.42
CA LYS A 80 -12.18 -15.16 -6.79
C LYS A 80 -11.05 -14.87 -5.81
N PHE A 81 -10.17 -13.93 -6.15
CA PHE A 81 -9.05 -13.54 -5.31
C PHE A 81 -8.62 -12.09 -5.58
N THR A 82 -8.32 -11.36 -4.52
CA THR A 82 -7.74 -10.01 -4.59
C THR A 82 -6.41 -9.97 -3.86
N LEU A 83 -5.35 -9.59 -4.56
CA LEU A 83 -4.05 -9.26 -3.98
C LEU A 83 -3.83 -7.76 -4.00
N ALA A 84 -3.83 -7.10 -2.85
CA ALA A 84 -3.49 -5.70 -2.72
C ALA A 84 -2.08 -5.54 -2.14
N MET A 85 -1.18 -4.93 -2.90
CA MET A 85 0.19 -4.66 -2.51
C MET A 85 0.37 -3.15 -2.36
N ILE A 86 0.63 -2.71 -1.12
CA ILE A 86 0.67 -1.29 -0.76
C ILE A 86 2.08 -0.91 -0.32
N ASP A 87 2.83 -0.27 -1.20
CA ASP A 87 4.13 0.32 -0.90
C ASP A 87 3.95 1.82 -0.60
N ALA A 88 3.63 2.10 0.65
CA ALA A 88 3.38 3.45 1.12
C ALA A 88 3.98 3.67 2.50
N CYS A 89 4.56 4.85 2.71
CA CYS A 89 4.90 5.31 4.06
C CYS A 89 3.64 5.38 4.91
N ARG A 90 3.77 5.00 6.17
CA ARG A 90 2.65 4.90 7.11
C ARG A 90 2.63 6.04 8.12
N ASP A 91 3.12 7.21 7.74
CA ASP A 91 3.18 8.37 8.61
C ASP A 91 1.88 9.17 8.55
N ASN A 92 1.44 9.65 9.72
CA ASN A 92 0.39 10.66 9.80
C ASN A 92 1.05 12.04 9.87
N PRO A 93 0.96 12.88 8.83
CA PRO A 93 1.63 14.18 8.77
C PRO A 93 1.13 15.19 9.82
N PHE A 94 -0.05 14.97 10.41
CA PHE A 94 -0.65 15.90 11.37
C PHE A 94 -0.18 15.68 12.81
N LYS A 95 0.67 14.70 13.10
CA LYS A 95 1.10 14.37 14.47
C LYS A 95 2.31 15.17 14.97
N THR A 96 2.82 16.16 14.22
CA THR A 96 4.02 16.91 14.58
C THR A 96 3.78 18.17 15.44
N ASN A 97 2.55 18.64 15.62
CA ASN A 97 2.27 19.85 16.40
C ASN A 97 1.25 19.59 17.53
N GLY A 98 1.77 19.15 18.67
CA GLY A 98 1.13 19.36 19.96
C GLY A 98 0.11 18.31 20.41
N ARG A 99 0.40 17.70 21.58
CA ARG A 99 -0.44 16.88 22.45
C ARG A 99 -1.25 15.78 21.76
N ALA A 100 -0.71 14.60 21.83
CA ALA A 100 -1.47 13.36 21.63
C ALA A 100 -2.67 13.30 22.59
N ILE A 101 -3.83 13.73 22.13
CA ILE A 101 -5.09 13.40 22.78
C ILE A 101 -5.56 12.08 22.17
N GLY A 102 -5.40 11.01 22.94
CA GLY A 102 -5.80 9.66 22.55
C GLY A 102 -4.67 8.90 21.85
N GLY A 103 -4.12 7.88 22.51
CA GLY A 103 -3.00 7.04 22.11
C GLY A 103 -3.17 6.36 20.74
N GLY A 104 -3.03 7.10 19.68
CA GLY A 104 -3.04 6.61 18.31
C GLY A 104 -1.68 6.05 17.93
N THR A 105 -1.61 4.78 17.68
CA THR A 105 -0.45 4.09 17.11
C THR A 105 -0.07 4.69 15.75
N ARG A 106 1.19 4.98 15.56
CA ARG A 106 1.75 5.43 14.27
C ARG A 106 1.61 4.29 13.26
N GLY A 107 1.05 4.57 12.08
CA GLY A 107 1.00 3.61 10.98
C GLY A 107 -0.41 3.31 10.46
N LEU A 108 -0.50 2.65 9.30
CA LEU A 108 -1.78 2.23 8.74
C LEU A 108 -2.50 1.29 9.73
N ALA A 109 -3.82 1.48 9.88
CA ALA A 109 -4.66 0.59 10.68
C ALA A 109 -4.63 -0.83 10.12
N PRO A 110 -4.87 -1.83 10.95
CA PRO A 110 -5.21 -3.14 10.44
C PRO A 110 -6.40 -3.02 9.47
N THR A 111 -6.19 -3.43 8.23
CA THR A 111 -7.25 -3.49 7.24
C THR A 111 -7.87 -4.87 7.32
N THR A 112 -9.19 -4.96 7.40
CA THR A 112 -9.87 -6.25 7.42
C THR A 112 -9.95 -6.80 6.00
N ALA A 113 -9.23 -7.88 5.75
CA ALA A 113 -9.35 -8.63 4.51
C ALA A 113 -10.57 -9.55 4.59
N ALA A 114 -11.45 -9.47 3.58
CA ALA A 114 -12.52 -10.46 3.41
C ALA A 114 -11.95 -11.81 2.93
N THR A 115 -12.76 -12.86 3.00
CA THR A 115 -12.39 -14.15 2.43
C THR A 115 -12.03 -13.99 0.94
N GLY A 116 -10.89 -14.53 0.52
CA GLY A 116 -10.38 -14.37 -0.84
C GLY A 116 -9.61 -13.07 -1.09
N GLN A 117 -9.27 -12.32 -0.04
CA GLN A 117 -8.41 -11.13 -0.15
C GLN A 117 -7.10 -11.33 0.62
N MET A 118 -6.01 -10.85 0.03
CA MET A 118 -4.71 -10.74 0.68
C MET A 118 -4.21 -9.32 0.52
N ILE A 119 -3.81 -8.70 1.63
CA ILE A 119 -3.23 -7.36 1.64
C ILE A 119 -1.80 -7.48 2.12
N VAL A 120 -0.87 -6.90 1.37
CA VAL A 120 0.55 -6.89 1.72
C VAL A 120 1.01 -5.44 1.79
N PHE A 121 1.41 -5.02 2.97
CA PHE A 121 2.00 -3.69 3.19
C PHE A 121 3.53 -3.77 3.18
N SER A 122 4.18 -2.76 2.61
CA SER A 122 5.64 -2.69 2.53
C SER A 122 6.32 -2.56 3.89
N ALA A 123 5.61 -2.07 4.91
CA ALA A 123 6.12 -1.91 6.27
C ALA A 123 5.02 -2.19 7.30
N GLY A 124 5.40 -2.49 8.53
CA GLY A 124 4.50 -2.67 9.65
C GLY A 124 3.90 -1.36 10.15
N SER A 125 2.93 -1.46 11.06
CA SER A 125 2.31 -0.28 11.68
C SER A 125 3.37 0.58 12.40
N GLY A 126 3.39 1.89 12.11
CA GLY A 126 4.37 2.83 12.68
C GLY A 126 5.77 2.75 12.08
N GLN A 127 5.96 1.98 11.04
CA GLN A 127 7.23 1.85 10.34
C GLN A 127 7.23 2.61 9.02
N GLN A 128 8.40 3.06 8.60
CA GLN A 128 8.61 3.68 7.29
C GLN A 128 9.18 2.67 6.30
N ALA A 129 8.66 2.67 5.08
CA ALA A 129 9.24 1.94 3.97
C ALA A 129 10.47 2.69 3.45
N LEU A 130 11.54 1.97 3.16
CA LEU A 130 12.77 2.54 2.62
C LEU A 130 12.68 2.65 1.08
N ASP A 131 12.85 3.85 0.58
CA ASP A 131 13.05 4.08 -0.86
C ASP A 131 14.45 3.63 -1.29
N LYS A 132 15.45 3.81 -0.42
CA LYS A 132 16.85 3.46 -0.67
C LYS A 132 17.51 2.91 0.58
N LEU A 133 18.44 1.96 0.41
CA LEU A 133 19.25 1.46 1.52
C LEU A 133 20.31 2.46 1.97
N ASN A 134 20.91 3.19 1.02
CA ASN A 134 21.93 4.23 1.28
C ASN A 134 22.08 5.16 0.07
N ALA A 135 22.93 6.15 0.18
CA ALA A 135 23.18 7.13 -0.89
C ALA A 135 23.74 6.52 -2.19
N ALA A 136 24.38 5.36 -2.13
CA ALA A 136 24.92 4.68 -3.31
C ALA A 136 23.88 3.77 -3.98
N ASP A 137 22.72 3.57 -3.37
CA ASP A 137 21.64 2.76 -3.92
C ASP A 137 20.98 3.48 -5.10
N LYS A 138 21.21 2.94 -6.31
CA LYS A 138 20.73 3.50 -7.58
C LYS A 138 19.46 2.84 -8.09
N ASP A 139 18.87 1.90 -7.33
CA ASP A 139 17.61 1.29 -7.74
C ASP A 139 16.51 2.36 -7.81
N LYS A 140 15.66 2.24 -8.82
CA LYS A 140 14.55 3.19 -9.03
C LYS A 140 13.36 2.90 -8.12
N ASN A 141 13.26 1.67 -7.63
CA ASN A 141 12.17 1.21 -6.80
C ASN A 141 12.58 1.13 -5.34
N GLY A 142 11.65 1.36 -4.45
CA GLY A 142 11.81 1.16 -3.02
C GLY A 142 12.19 -0.29 -2.67
N LEU A 143 12.74 -0.47 -1.47
CA LEU A 143 13.25 -1.76 -1.01
C LEU A 143 12.23 -2.89 -1.14
N PHE A 144 11.00 -2.67 -0.69
CA PHE A 144 9.92 -3.65 -0.78
C PHE A 144 9.58 -3.96 -2.24
N THR A 145 9.29 -2.95 -3.04
CA THR A 145 8.84 -3.10 -4.43
C THR A 145 9.83 -3.89 -5.28
N ARG A 146 11.13 -3.59 -5.21
CA ARG A 146 12.14 -4.29 -6.04
C ARG A 146 12.30 -5.76 -5.65
N ILE A 147 12.21 -6.07 -4.35
CA ILE A 147 12.29 -7.46 -3.88
C ILE A 147 11.01 -8.21 -4.28
N PHE A 148 9.85 -7.58 -4.09
CA PHE A 148 8.57 -8.17 -4.44
C PHE A 148 8.49 -8.47 -5.94
N ALA A 149 8.85 -7.49 -6.80
CA ALA A 149 8.87 -7.66 -8.25
C ALA A 149 9.80 -8.80 -8.70
N ARG A 150 10.97 -8.93 -8.07
CA ARG A 150 11.91 -10.01 -8.35
C ARG A 150 11.35 -11.39 -7.96
N GLU A 151 10.73 -11.48 -6.78
CA GLU A 151 10.18 -12.75 -6.29
C GLU A 151 8.95 -13.21 -7.10
N MET A 152 8.13 -12.27 -7.56
CA MET A 152 6.96 -12.56 -8.41
C MET A 152 7.33 -13.12 -9.79
N GLN A 153 8.55 -12.86 -10.29
CA GLN A 153 9.01 -13.38 -11.58
C GLN A 153 9.48 -14.83 -11.52
N LYS A 154 9.62 -15.41 -10.32
CA LYS A 154 10.04 -16.79 -10.17
C LYS A 154 8.91 -17.75 -10.57
N PRO A 155 9.15 -18.65 -11.52
CA PRO A 155 8.10 -19.57 -11.99
C PRO A 155 7.65 -20.51 -10.86
N SER A 156 6.38 -20.90 -10.92
CA SER A 156 5.78 -21.91 -10.03
C SER A 156 5.92 -21.61 -8.53
N THR A 157 5.97 -20.33 -8.16
CA THR A 157 6.06 -19.90 -6.76
C THR A 157 4.68 -19.43 -6.29
N SER A 158 4.19 -19.98 -5.18
CA SER A 158 2.91 -19.53 -4.58
C SER A 158 3.06 -18.13 -3.99
N ILE A 159 1.97 -17.36 -3.96
CA ILE A 159 1.97 -16.01 -3.39
C ILE A 159 2.40 -16.00 -1.91
N ASP A 160 2.00 -16.99 -1.13
CA ASP A 160 2.45 -17.13 0.27
C ASP A 160 3.96 -17.24 0.40
N ARG A 161 4.59 -17.98 -0.49
CA ARG A 161 6.05 -18.14 -0.50
C ARG A 161 6.73 -16.84 -0.89
N VAL A 162 6.17 -16.15 -1.90
CA VAL A 162 6.65 -14.82 -2.32
C VAL A 162 6.61 -13.88 -1.12
N VAL A 163 5.46 -13.72 -0.46
CA VAL A 163 5.28 -12.79 0.65
C VAL A 163 6.24 -13.11 1.81
N ARG A 164 6.39 -14.39 2.19
CA ARG A 164 7.34 -14.79 3.25
C ARG A 164 8.78 -14.48 2.88
N THR A 165 9.18 -14.74 1.64
CA THR A 165 10.55 -14.47 1.17
C THR A 165 10.82 -12.97 1.13
N VAL A 166 9.89 -12.18 0.60
CA VAL A 166 9.97 -10.71 0.57
C VAL A 166 10.11 -10.15 1.97
N ARG A 167 9.24 -10.58 2.90
CA ARG A 167 9.31 -10.15 4.30
C ARG A 167 10.68 -10.41 4.91
N ALA A 168 11.19 -11.63 4.79
CA ALA A 168 12.48 -12.02 5.36
C ALA A 168 13.63 -11.17 4.79
N GLU A 169 13.64 -10.93 3.49
CA GLU A 169 14.71 -10.19 2.83
C GLU A 169 14.63 -8.69 3.09
N VAL A 170 13.45 -8.09 3.08
CA VAL A 170 13.25 -6.67 3.45
C VAL A 170 13.75 -6.44 4.88
N VAL A 171 13.33 -7.27 5.84
CA VAL A 171 13.78 -7.17 7.24
C VAL A 171 15.29 -7.25 7.34
N ARG A 172 15.91 -8.22 6.67
CA ARG A 172 17.36 -8.40 6.68
C ARG A 172 18.10 -7.19 6.14
N LEU A 173 17.66 -6.68 4.98
CA LEU A 173 18.31 -5.54 4.32
C LEU A 173 18.09 -4.22 5.08
N ALA A 174 16.87 -3.96 5.57
CA ALA A 174 16.58 -2.77 6.37
C ALA A 174 17.45 -2.76 7.65
N ARG A 175 17.55 -3.88 8.35
CA ARG A 175 18.41 -3.99 9.55
C ARG A 175 19.88 -3.74 9.25
N SER A 176 20.38 -4.09 8.07
CA SER A 176 21.79 -3.85 7.70
C SER A 176 22.14 -2.36 7.62
N VAL A 177 21.16 -1.49 7.53
CA VAL A 177 21.33 -0.02 7.55
C VAL A 177 20.72 0.62 8.80
N GLY A 178 20.48 -0.17 9.85
CA GLY A 178 19.97 0.30 11.13
C GLY A 178 18.50 0.74 11.11
N HIS A 179 17.72 0.26 10.12
CA HIS A 179 16.32 0.60 9.98
C HIS A 179 15.40 -0.61 10.28
N GLU A 180 14.24 -0.33 10.85
CA GLU A 180 13.21 -1.35 11.07
C GLU A 180 12.11 -1.23 10.02
N GLN A 181 12.04 -2.23 9.14
CA GLN A 181 10.96 -2.36 8.15
C GLN A 181 10.54 -3.83 8.08
N VAL A 182 9.31 -4.10 8.48
CA VAL A 182 8.73 -5.45 8.51
C VAL A 182 7.46 -5.45 7.67
N PRO A 183 7.51 -5.95 6.43
CA PRO A 183 6.29 -6.12 5.61
C PRO A 183 5.23 -6.95 6.32
N ALA A 184 3.97 -6.54 6.22
CA ALA A 184 2.85 -7.11 6.99
C ALA A 184 1.65 -7.43 6.07
#